data_95f9bc251824e4859b55bd3242a3b243
#
_entry.id   95f9bc251824e4859b55bd3242a3b243
#
_cell.length_a   1.000
_cell.length_b   1.000
_cell.length_c   1.000
_cell.angle_alpha   90.00
_cell.angle_beta   90.00
_cell.angle_gamma   90.00
#
_symmetry.space_group_name_H-M   'P 1'
#
loop_
_entity.id
_entity.type
_entity.pdbx_description
1 polymer ?
#
loop_
_entity_poly.entity_id
_entity_poly.type
_entity_poly.pdbx_seq_one_letter_code
_entity_poly.pdbx_strand_id
1 'polypeptide(L)'
;MPRALLCLLLLLPASAAASGYADLGKLEREAVDDALALRGLQIEPEPLGRIIGAVQVVNLDVFLARERVPLVWANIFHRTTREHHVRRESLLQAGNRYDQDLVEETTRNLQDPSLSNVVAVLPVKSATPGIVDLLIVTRDVWSLRLNEDFQAQQNYLLYFTASLSENNLFGWRKYMAAVFVMDQGEMSLGPNYSDPNILGTRLKLEAAFYWLWKRDAGQFNPGPHEGTSSRFHLEYPLYSLASRWGAAVDFSHFDGVYRRFFGTDLFRIPLDGISRSICNPGPYDPAGVPWMYRLKAINTSEMVTRSFPRPSVIQRVSAGHELALLRPSFTPDFPYADGSIERSQFAQEVFPLSERISDLFLRYELFTPRYRTYRDLNTFDFREDIRLGPSLSLKAGRASTLIGSDKDLTLFQTSLDLAADWWGGLQSVGGSWEARLAGDELTDQLVRGRVTLATPVLARVFRVVAAGNVAFLYENRRNRYFVEGGDTGLRGYPVGEFVGCGAEFIGHVEVRTMALKLAFLRLGGLVFFDAGDAAANAQSLTFYDDVGFGLRLLIPQLNTYALRADWAFPLRPAPGMPAGWPGRMTFGFRQVF
;
A
#
# COMPACT_ATOMS: atom_id res chain seq x y z
N MET A 1 -7.46 -7.01 44.67
CA MET A 1 -6.12 -7.02 44.09
C MET A 1 -6.23 -7.60 42.68
N PRO A 2 -5.78 -6.92 41.60
CA PRO A 2 -4.54 -6.18 41.45
C PRO A 2 -4.73 -4.77 40.84
N ARG A 3 -4.06 -3.81 41.42
CA ARG A 3 -3.80 -2.49 40.85
C ARG A 3 -2.28 -2.43 40.69
N ALA A 4 -1.76 -2.85 39.56
CA ALA A 4 -0.34 -2.65 39.24
C ALA A 4 -0.01 -3.12 37.81
N LEU A 5 -0.51 -2.45 36.78
CA LEU A 5 0.06 -2.57 35.39
C LEU A 5 -0.25 -1.35 34.49
N LEU A 6 -0.45 -0.18 35.06
CA LEU A 6 -0.77 1.03 34.27
C LEU A 6 0.21 2.20 34.46
N CYS A 7 1.40 1.98 35.00
CA CYS A 7 2.32 3.07 35.36
C CYS A 7 3.75 2.92 34.86
N LEU A 8 4.00 2.35 33.66
CA LEU A 8 5.40 2.31 33.16
C LEU A 8 5.56 2.71 31.70
N LEU A 9 4.74 3.64 31.20
CA LEU A 9 4.88 4.21 29.84
C LEU A 9 4.97 5.74 29.86
N LEU A 10 5.44 6.32 30.94
CA LEU A 10 5.77 7.74 31.00
C LEU A 10 7.27 7.90 31.24
N LEU A 11 7.88 8.69 30.35
CA LEU A 11 9.16 9.35 30.48
C LEU A 11 10.39 8.64 29.87
N LEU A 12 10.69 9.07 28.67
CA LEU A 12 11.96 9.78 28.45
C LEU A 12 11.71 10.85 27.38
N PRO A 13 11.98 12.12 27.60
CA PRO A 13 12.03 13.10 26.53
C PRO A 13 13.28 12.75 25.72
N ALA A 14 13.09 12.08 24.59
CA ALA A 14 14.10 12.13 23.56
C ALA A 14 14.17 13.61 23.15
N SER A 15 15.26 14.27 23.49
CA SER A 15 15.63 15.56 22.93
C SER A 15 15.49 15.39 21.41
N ALA A 16 14.57 16.14 20.80
CA ALA A 16 14.52 16.31 19.36
C ALA A 16 15.82 17.03 19.00
N ALA A 17 16.84 16.25 18.69
CA ALA A 17 18.02 16.77 18.02
C ALA A 17 17.50 17.27 16.67
N ALA A 18 17.71 18.56 16.40
CA ALA A 18 17.36 19.17 15.13
C ALA A 18 17.91 18.27 14.01
N SER A 19 17.05 17.76 13.14
CA SER A 19 17.46 17.00 11.96
C SER A 19 18.16 17.98 11.03
N GLY A 20 19.46 18.08 11.24
CA GLY A 20 20.33 19.00 10.54
C GLY A 20 21.05 18.29 9.39
N TYR A 21 21.88 19.03 8.70
CA TYR A 21 22.78 18.51 7.64
C TYR A 21 23.53 17.23 8.06
N ALA A 22 23.87 17.07 9.35
CA ALA A 22 24.57 15.91 9.88
C ALA A 22 23.77 14.60 9.76
N ASP A 23 22.45 14.67 9.79
CA ASP A 23 21.56 13.51 9.75
C ASP A 23 21.23 13.04 8.33
N LEU A 24 21.63 13.82 7.31
CA LEU A 24 21.41 13.50 5.91
C LEU A 24 22.21 12.25 5.50
N GLY A 25 21.63 11.43 4.63
CA GLY A 25 22.33 10.36 3.97
C GLY A 25 23.37 10.86 2.97
N LYS A 26 24.18 9.94 2.46
CA LYS A 26 25.24 10.31 1.53
C LYS A 26 24.69 10.98 0.27
N LEU A 27 23.63 10.40 -0.32
CA LEU A 27 22.98 10.94 -1.53
C LEU A 27 22.38 12.33 -1.28
N GLU A 28 21.73 12.50 -0.13
CA GLU A 28 21.14 13.78 0.27
C GLU A 28 22.20 14.84 0.51
N ARG A 29 23.30 14.51 1.22
CA ARG A 29 24.43 15.43 1.44
C ARG A 29 25.06 15.87 0.13
N GLU A 30 25.35 14.95 -0.76
CA GLU A 30 25.91 15.27 -2.08
C GLU A 30 25.00 16.26 -2.86
N ALA A 31 23.68 16.07 -2.81
CA ALA A 31 22.74 16.98 -3.47
C ALA A 31 22.64 18.36 -2.79
N VAL A 32 22.69 18.38 -1.45
CA VAL A 32 22.70 19.65 -0.69
C VAL A 32 23.98 20.43 -0.93
N ASP A 33 25.15 19.77 -0.95
CA ASP A 33 26.43 20.42 -1.24
C ASP A 33 26.44 21.05 -2.62
N ASP A 34 25.89 20.36 -3.63
CA ASP A 34 25.72 20.93 -4.98
C ASP A 34 24.82 22.17 -4.98
N ALA A 35 23.68 22.09 -4.27
CA ALA A 35 22.74 23.20 -4.21
C ALA A 35 23.34 24.42 -3.48
N LEU A 36 24.09 24.19 -2.39
CA LEU A 36 24.80 25.23 -1.65
C LEU A 36 25.88 25.88 -2.54
N ALA A 37 26.67 25.08 -3.24
CA ALA A 37 27.71 25.57 -4.16
C ALA A 37 27.08 26.37 -5.33
N LEU A 38 25.98 25.86 -5.92
CA LEU A 38 25.30 26.52 -7.03
C LEU A 38 24.78 27.91 -6.67
N ARG A 39 24.36 28.12 -5.43
CA ARG A 39 23.77 29.38 -4.94
C ARG A 39 24.72 30.21 -4.08
N GLY A 40 25.93 29.71 -3.77
CA GLY A 40 26.89 30.38 -2.89
C GLY A 40 26.38 30.51 -1.44
N LEU A 41 25.58 29.56 -0.97
CA LEU A 41 24.93 29.59 0.33
C LEU A 41 25.72 28.83 1.38
N GLN A 42 25.51 29.16 2.65
CA GLN A 42 26.07 28.48 3.81
C GLN A 42 24.94 28.11 4.78
N ILE A 43 25.05 26.95 5.41
CA ILE A 43 24.11 26.49 6.42
C ILE A 43 24.17 27.43 7.65
N GLU A 44 22.98 27.75 8.20
CA GLU A 44 22.87 28.47 9.47
C GLU A 44 22.75 27.44 10.61
N PRO A 45 23.74 27.37 11.52
CA PRO A 45 23.72 26.37 12.59
C PRO A 45 22.72 26.68 13.72
N GLU A 46 22.36 27.95 13.89
CA GLU A 46 21.50 28.41 14.97
C GLU A 46 20.26 29.16 14.44
N PRO A 47 19.32 28.46 13.77
CA PRO A 47 18.18 29.12 13.14
C PRO A 47 17.03 29.42 14.10
N LEU A 48 16.98 28.79 15.28
CA LEU A 48 15.86 28.87 16.22
C LEU A 48 15.54 30.31 16.63
N GLY A 49 14.26 30.67 16.59
CA GLY A 49 13.75 31.97 16.96
C GLY A 49 13.93 33.07 15.93
N ARG A 50 14.69 32.85 14.85
CA ARG A 50 14.88 33.84 13.78
C ARG A 50 13.67 33.89 12.83
N ILE A 51 13.53 35.01 12.12
CA ILE A 51 12.50 35.20 11.08
C ILE A 51 13.05 34.69 9.76
N ILE A 52 12.21 34.01 8.97
CA ILE A 52 12.54 33.56 7.62
C ILE A 52 12.45 34.76 6.67
N GLY A 53 13.55 35.07 6.00
CA GLY A 53 13.65 36.14 5.01
C GLY A 53 13.12 35.69 3.64
N ALA A 54 13.63 34.57 3.16
CA ALA A 54 13.24 34.01 1.86
C ALA A 54 13.17 32.47 1.90
N VAL A 55 12.34 31.90 1.03
CA VAL A 55 12.31 30.46 0.74
C VAL A 55 12.87 30.25 -0.66
N GLN A 56 14.05 29.67 -0.72
CA GLN A 56 14.78 29.37 -1.95
C GLN A 56 14.57 27.90 -2.32
N VAL A 57 14.34 27.61 -3.60
CA VAL A 57 14.19 26.24 -4.09
C VAL A 57 15.30 25.96 -5.08
N VAL A 58 15.97 24.84 -4.93
CA VAL A 58 16.91 24.28 -5.89
C VAL A 58 16.44 22.88 -6.24
N ASN A 59 15.98 22.71 -7.45
CA ASN A 59 15.61 21.41 -7.98
C ASN A 59 16.70 20.94 -8.95
N LEU A 60 17.34 19.82 -8.59
CA LEU A 60 18.45 19.24 -9.34
C LEU A 60 17.91 18.26 -10.41
N ASP A 61 18.61 18.20 -11.54
CA ASP A 61 18.33 17.24 -12.60
C ASP A 61 18.54 15.78 -12.17
N VAL A 62 17.92 14.87 -12.92
CA VAL A 62 18.02 13.42 -12.69
C VAL A 62 19.46 12.94 -12.80
N PHE A 63 20.15 13.25 -13.90
CA PHE A 63 21.52 12.86 -14.17
C PHE A 63 22.46 14.05 -14.05
N LEU A 64 23.33 14.01 -13.06
CA LEU A 64 24.34 15.04 -12.87
C LEU A 64 25.62 14.68 -13.63
N ALA A 65 26.22 15.65 -14.31
CA ALA A 65 27.42 15.46 -15.14
C ALA A 65 28.58 14.78 -14.37
N ARG A 66 28.72 15.08 -13.09
CA ARG A 66 29.76 14.49 -12.20
C ARG A 66 29.58 13.01 -11.93
N GLU A 67 28.38 12.47 -12.08
CA GLU A 67 28.06 11.06 -11.75
C GLU A 67 28.58 10.07 -12.80
N ARG A 68 29.11 10.57 -13.94
CA ARG A 68 29.62 9.77 -15.06
C ARG A 68 28.62 8.68 -15.52
N VAL A 69 27.32 8.98 -15.40
CA VAL A 69 26.27 8.10 -15.90
C VAL A 69 26.20 8.24 -17.42
N PRO A 70 26.20 7.15 -18.19
CA PRO A 70 26.18 7.23 -19.65
C PRO A 70 24.89 7.85 -20.23
N LEU A 71 23.90 8.11 -19.36
CA LEU A 71 22.58 8.60 -19.76
C LEU A 71 22.35 10.10 -19.47
N VAL A 72 23.41 10.89 -19.22
CA VAL A 72 23.26 12.36 -18.98
C VAL A 72 22.49 13.07 -20.11
N TRP A 73 22.70 12.65 -21.35
CA TRP A 73 21.98 13.17 -22.50
C TRP A 73 20.45 12.95 -22.43
N ALA A 74 20.02 11.95 -21.66
CA ALA A 74 18.60 11.65 -21.53
C ALA A 74 17.81 12.75 -20.77
N ASN A 75 18.49 13.65 -20.02
CA ASN A 75 17.84 14.79 -19.38
C ASN A 75 17.03 15.68 -20.38
N ILE A 76 17.32 15.63 -21.69
CA ILE A 76 16.52 16.34 -22.70
C ILE A 76 15.06 15.87 -22.77
N PHE A 77 14.79 14.64 -22.36
CA PHE A 77 13.44 14.06 -22.31
C PHE A 77 12.78 14.20 -20.94
N HIS A 78 13.46 14.83 -19.97
CA HIS A 78 12.93 15.09 -18.65
C HIS A 78 12.59 16.57 -18.48
N ARG A 79 11.47 16.86 -17.82
CA ARG A 79 11.10 18.21 -17.37
C ARG A 79 11.22 18.27 -15.87
N THR A 80 12.19 19.05 -15.36
CA THR A 80 12.33 19.28 -13.93
C THR A 80 11.05 19.87 -13.33
N THR A 81 10.74 19.47 -12.11
CA THR A 81 9.61 20.01 -11.35
C THR A 81 9.74 21.51 -11.22
N ARG A 82 8.68 22.23 -11.52
CA ARG A 82 8.68 23.71 -11.45
C ARG A 82 8.75 24.18 -10.00
N GLU A 83 9.60 25.14 -9.70
CA GLU A 83 9.87 25.64 -8.35
C GLU A 83 8.61 26.03 -7.57
N HIS A 84 7.60 26.61 -8.23
CA HIS A 84 6.38 27.04 -7.55
C HIS A 84 5.55 25.88 -7.00
N HIS A 85 5.64 24.67 -7.59
CA HIS A 85 5.00 23.49 -7.05
C HIS A 85 5.72 23.01 -5.78
N VAL A 86 7.06 22.99 -5.78
CA VAL A 86 7.84 22.65 -4.59
C VAL A 86 7.60 23.68 -3.48
N ARG A 87 7.65 24.99 -3.81
CA ARG A 87 7.45 26.09 -2.84
C ARG A 87 6.06 26.04 -2.19
N ARG A 88 5.03 25.62 -2.93
CA ARG A 88 3.66 25.49 -2.40
C ARG A 88 3.54 24.46 -1.28
N GLU A 89 4.31 23.38 -1.34
CA GLU A 89 4.31 22.35 -0.29
C GLU A 89 5.01 22.80 1.00
N SER A 90 5.76 23.91 0.94
CA SER A 90 6.35 24.48 2.14
C SER A 90 5.27 25.03 3.08
N LEU A 91 5.32 24.62 4.34
CA LEU A 91 4.47 25.13 5.42
C LEU A 91 5.03 26.42 6.01
N LEU A 92 6.29 26.74 5.71
CA LEU A 92 6.98 27.95 6.14
C LEU A 92 7.13 28.93 4.98
N GLN A 93 6.86 30.20 5.25
CA GLN A 93 6.96 31.31 4.28
C GLN A 93 7.82 32.44 4.84
N ALA A 94 8.23 33.35 3.97
CA ALA A 94 8.88 34.59 4.39
C ALA A 94 8.02 35.33 5.43
N GLY A 95 8.64 35.83 6.49
CA GLY A 95 7.95 36.47 7.62
C GLY A 95 7.55 35.52 8.75
N ASN A 96 7.52 34.20 8.53
CA ASN A 96 7.29 33.25 9.62
C ASN A 96 8.53 33.15 10.52
N ARG A 97 8.33 32.76 11.78
CA ARG A 97 9.45 32.31 12.63
C ARG A 97 9.89 30.92 12.20
N TYR A 98 11.21 30.69 12.25
CA TYR A 98 11.75 29.36 12.02
C TYR A 98 11.23 28.38 13.06
N ASP A 99 10.70 27.28 12.59
CA ASP A 99 10.13 26.19 13.37
C ASP A 99 10.60 24.86 12.79
N GLN A 100 11.32 24.09 13.59
CA GLN A 100 11.93 22.83 13.16
C GLN A 100 10.87 21.76 12.84
N ASP A 101 9.78 21.71 13.61
CA ASP A 101 8.70 20.74 13.38
C ASP A 101 8.02 20.99 12.02
N LEU A 102 7.83 22.24 11.64
CA LEU A 102 7.28 22.63 10.34
C LEU A 102 8.28 22.38 9.18
N VAL A 103 9.58 22.49 9.43
CA VAL A 103 10.62 22.10 8.46
C VAL A 103 10.55 20.60 8.19
N GLU A 104 10.48 19.79 9.24
CA GLU A 104 10.37 18.34 9.12
C GLU A 104 9.07 17.92 8.47
N GLU A 105 7.96 18.57 8.80
CA GLU A 105 6.67 18.33 8.15
C GLU A 105 6.69 18.72 6.68
N THR A 106 7.31 19.86 6.33
CA THR A 106 7.53 20.26 4.92
C THR A 106 8.35 19.21 4.18
N THR A 107 9.40 18.68 4.80
CA THR A 107 10.22 17.62 4.22
C THR A 107 9.38 16.38 3.95
N ARG A 108 8.56 15.95 4.90
CA ARG A 108 7.63 14.80 4.73
C ARG A 108 6.61 15.03 3.61
N ASN A 109 6.03 16.22 3.53
CA ASN A 109 5.05 16.56 2.47
C ASN A 109 5.66 16.55 1.07
N LEU A 110 6.95 16.88 0.95
CA LEU A 110 7.68 16.86 -0.32
C LEU A 110 8.20 15.46 -0.68
N GLN A 111 8.32 14.56 0.30
CA GLN A 111 8.82 13.19 0.10
C GLN A 111 7.83 12.35 -0.71
N ASP A 112 7.95 12.42 -2.02
CA ASP A 112 7.24 11.55 -2.95
C ASP A 112 8.28 10.73 -3.74
N PRO A 113 8.43 9.44 -3.43
CA PRO A 113 9.42 8.58 -4.11
C PRO A 113 9.18 8.46 -5.62
N SER A 114 7.98 8.76 -6.10
CA SER A 114 7.68 8.75 -7.52
C SER A 114 8.23 9.98 -8.26
N LEU A 115 8.53 11.05 -7.54
CA LEU A 115 8.95 12.33 -8.10
C LEU A 115 10.39 12.70 -7.76
N SER A 116 10.81 12.47 -6.51
CA SER A 116 12.13 12.92 -6.02
C SER A 116 12.82 11.84 -5.19
N ASN A 117 14.08 11.60 -5.45
CA ASN A 117 14.93 10.70 -4.67
C ASN A 117 15.70 11.42 -3.55
N VAL A 118 15.73 12.74 -3.59
CA VAL A 118 16.28 13.60 -2.55
C VAL A 118 15.28 14.68 -2.22
N VAL A 119 15.02 14.88 -0.95
CA VAL A 119 14.31 16.02 -0.40
C VAL A 119 15.01 16.45 0.88
N ALA A 120 15.49 17.69 0.92
CA ALA A 120 16.06 18.29 2.11
C ALA A 120 15.59 19.73 2.27
N VAL A 121 15.23 20.11 3.48
CA VAL A 121 14.82 21.47 3.83
C VAL A 121 15.74 21.95 4.95
N LEU A 122 16.52 23.00 4.69
CA LEU A 122 17.63 23.42 5.55
C LEU A 122 17.61 24.93 5.76
N PRO A 123 17.97 25.41 6.98
CA PRO A 123 18.21 26.82 7.23
C PRO A 123 19.55 27.23 6.63
N VAL A 124 19.58 28.34 5.92
CA VAL A 124 20.80 28.94 5.36
C VAL A 124 20.94 30.39 5.80
N LYS A 125 22.18 30.87 5.84
CA LYS A 125 22.48 32.25 6.21
C LYS A 125 21.84 33.21 5.22
N SER A 126 21.13 34.20 5.76
CA SER A 126 20.62 35.34 4.98
C SER A 126 21.65 36.46 4.90
N ALA A 127 21.55 37.31 3.90
CA ALA A 127 22.36 38.54 3.80
C ALA A 127 22.06 39.53 4.93
N THR A 128 20.86 39.46 5.54
CA THR A 128 20.40 40.34 6.62
C THR A 128 20.69 39.70 7.98
N PRO A 129 21.45 40.37 8.88
CA PRO A 129 21.67 39.87 10.23
C PRO A 129 20.37 39.61 11.01
N GLY A 130 20.31 38.48 11.75
CA GLY A 130 19.13 38.11 12.55
C GLY A 130 18.00 37.44 11.75
N ILE A 131 18.14 37.35 10.44
CA ILE A 131 17.23 36.65 9.54
C ILE A 131 17.88 35.33 9.10
N VAL A 132 17.06 34.33 8.79
CA VAL A 132 17.47 33.04 8.22
C VAL A 132 16.68 32.82 6.93
N ASP A 133 17.33 32.34 5.90
CA ASP A 133 16.63 31.86 4.71
C ASP A 133 16.39 30.35 4.79
N LEU A 134 15.37 29.86 4.12
CA LEU A 134 15.06 28.44 4.01
C LEU A 134 15.45 27.95 2.62
N LEU A 135 16.31 26.94 2.54
CA LEU A 135 16.67 26.27 1.29
C LEU A 135 15.95 24.93 1.20
N ILE A 136 15.17 24.77 0.16
CA ILE A 136 14.52 23.50 -0.21
C ILE A 136 15.32 22.91 -1.37
N VAL A 137 15.93 21.76 -1.15
CA VAL A 137 16.64 21.01 -2.17
C VAL A 137 15.81 19.77 -2.53
N THR A 138 15.49 19.65 -3.81
CA THR A 138 14.87 18.43 -4.36
C THR A 138 15.73 17.94 -5.52
N ARG A 139 15.73 16.64 -5.74
CA ARG A 139 16.33 16.04 -6.93
C ARG A 139 15.30 15.13 -7.56
N ASP A 140 14.93 15.45 -8.79
CA ASP A 140 13.93 14.69 -9.52
C ASP A 140 14.44 13.27 -9.85
N VAL A 141 13.51 12.35 -9.98
CA VAL A 141 13.72 11.01 -10.52
C VAL A 141 13.24 11.01 -11.96
N TRP A 142 13.78 10.15 -12.80
CA TRP A 142 13.33 9.97 -14.17
C TRP A 142 11.80 9.79 -14.20
N SER A 143 11.10 10.74 -14.87
CA SER A 143 9.65 10.83 -14.78
C SER A 143 8.92 9.91 -15.76
N LEU A 144 9.48 9.70 -16.95
CA LEU A 144 8.94 8.74 -17.92
C LEU A 144 9.42 7.34 -17.55
N ARG A 145 8.50 6.47 -17.16
CA ARG A 145 8.84 5.12 -16.69
C ARG A 145 8.08 4.06 -17.45
N LEU A 146 8.79 3.00 -17.77
CA LEU A 146 8.21 1.70 -18.07
C LEU A 146 8.36 0.84 -16.81
N ASN A 147 7.25 0.51 -16.17
CA ASN A 147 7.25 -0.40 -15.04
C ASN A 147 6.65 -1.72 -15.50
N GLU A 148 7.31 -2.79 -15.13
CA GLU A 148 6.92 -4.15 -15.47
C GLU A 148 6.93 -4.97 -14.17
N ASP A 149 5.92 -5.80 -13.99
CA ASP A 149 5.85 -6.79 -12.94
C ASP A 149 5.28 -8.08 -13.51
N PHE A 150 5.85 -9.22 -13.16
CA PHE A 150 5.37 -10.49 -13.68
C PHE A 150 5.56 -11.61 -12.67
N GLN A 151 4.69 -12.59 -12.77
CA GLN A 151 4.77 -13.84 -12.01
C GLN A 151 4.64 -14.99 -12.98
N ALA A 152 5.60 -15.89 -12.95
CA ALA A 152 5.60 -17.08 -13.75
C ALA A 152 5.68 -18.33 -12.87
N GLN A 153 4.96 -19.37 -13.26
CA GLN A 153 4.99 -20.67 -12.61
C GLN A 153 5.36 -21.71 -13.68
N GLN A 154 6.52 -22.32 -13.54
CA GLN A 154 7.08 -23.21 -14.57
C GLN A 154 7.13 -22.51 -15.95
N ASN A 155 6.38 -22.99 -16.92
CA ASN A 155 6.31 -22.42 -18.27
C ASN A 155 5.08 -21.51 -18.47
N TYR A 156 4.44 -21.10 -17.40
CA TYR A 156 3.17 -20.39 -17.45
C TYR A 156 3.28 -19.00 -16.83
N LEU A 157 2.89 -17.97 -17.59
CA LEU A 157 2.81 -16.61 -17.10
C LEU A 157 1.46 -16.38 -16.43
N LEU A 158 1.47 -16.34 -15.09
CA LEU A 158 0.28 -16.16 -14.28
C LEU A 158 -0.21 -14.71 -14.31
N TYR A 159 0.72 -13.79 -14.17
CA TYR A 159 0.46 -12.37 -14.04
C TYR A 159 1.51 -11.57 -14.81
N PHE A 160 1.10 -10.51 -15.45
CA PHE A 160 1.98 -9.54 -16.09
C PHE A 160 1.34 -8.15 -16.04
N THR A 161 2.08 -7.17 -15.58
CA THR A 161 1.69 -5.77 -15.67
C THR A 161 2.75 -5.01 -16.42
N ALA A 162 2.33 -4.16 -17.33
CA ALA A 162 3.18 -3.17 -17.96
C ALA A 162 2.51 -1.80 -17.86
N SER A 163 3.25 -0.80 -17.44
CA SER A 163 2.73 0.57 -17.41
C SER A 163 3.74 1.55 -17.97
N LEU A 164 3.32 2.31 -18.97
CA LEU A 164 4.05 3.47 -19.45
C LEU A 164 3.49 4.70 -18.73
N SER A 165 4.30 5.33 -17.89
CA SER A 165 3.88 6.45 -17.06
C SER A 165 4.78 7.66 -17.21
N GLU A 166 4.17 8.86 -17.22
CA GLU A 166 4.84 10.12 -16.97
C GLU A 166 4.43 10.61 -15.58
N ASN A 167 5.41 10.66 -14.67
CA ASN A 167 5.16 10.98 -13.25
C ASN A 167 5.24 12.47 -12.95
N ASN A 168 5.72 13.29 -13.89
CA ASN A 168 5.90 14.72 -13.73
C ASN A 168 5.46 15.50 -14.98
N LEU A 169 4.25 15.22 -15.46
CA LEU A 169 3.71 15.76 -16.69
C LEU A 169 3.91 17.29 -16.77
N PHE A 170 4.71 17.74 -17.74
CA PHE A 170 5.11 19.14 -17.96
C PHE A 170 5.81 19.83 -16.76
N GLY A 171 6.35 19.10 -15.80
CA GLY A 171 6.94 19.63 -14.57
C GLY A 171 5.90 20.09 -13.53
N TRP A 172 4.66 19.61 -13.64
CA TRP A 172 3.53 20.00 -12.76
C TRP A 172 3.24 19.00 -11.64
N ARG A 173 4.11 18.01 -11.44
CA ARG A 173 3.89 16.92 -10.46
C ARG A 173 2.59 16.14 -10.71
N LYS A 174 2.11 16.11 -11.96
CA LYS A 174 0.95 15.31 -12.35
C LYS A 174 1.39 14.00 -12.93
N TYR A 175 0.66 12.97 -12.60
CA TYR A 175 0.89 11.62 -13.07
C TYR A 175 -0.13 11.24 -14.16
N MET A 176 0.36 10.60 -15.20
CA MET A 176 -0.47 9.99 -16.23
C MET A 176 0.18 8.67 -16.67
N ALA A 177 -0.60 7.60 -16.78
CA ALA A 177 -0.12 6.31 -17.26
C ALA A 177 -1.13 5.62 -18.16
N ALA A 178 -0.62 4.84 -19.10
CA ALA A 178 -1.34 3.74 -19.72
C ALA A 178 -0.90 2.45 -19.03
N VAL A 179 -1.85 1.71 -18.46
CA VAL A 179 -1.58 0.51 -17.67
C VAL A 179 -2.25 -0.68 -18.33
N PHE A 180 -1.46 -1.69 -18.64
CA PHE A 180 -1.90 -2.99 -19.09
C PHE A 180 -1.69 -3.99 -17.96
N VAL A 181 -2.73 -4.76 -17.64
CA VAL A 181 -2.65 -5.86 -16.67
C VAL A 181 -3.18 -7.12 -17.34
N MET A 182 -2.47 -8.20 -17.13
CA MET A 182 -2.85 -9.53 -17.56
C MET A 182 -2.70 -10.46 -16.36
N ASP A 183 -3.78 -11.06 -15.94
CA ASP A 183 -3.79 -12.12 -14.93
C ASP A 183 -4.26 -13.45 -15.54
N GLN A 184 -4.57 -14.45 -14.71
CA GLN A 184 -4.89 -15.79 -15.20
C GLN A 184 -6.15 -15.83 -16.07
N GLY A 185 -7.13 -14.99 -15.84
CA GLY A 185 -8.44 -15.04 -16.51
C GLY A 185 -8.89 -13.74 -17.15
N GLU A 186 -8.12 -12.66 -17.02
CA GLU A 186 -8.50 -11.34 -17.46
C GLU A 186 -7.32 -10.58 -18.06
N MET A 187 -7.57 -9.78 -19.05
CA MET A 187 -6.69 -8.72 -19.51
C MET A 187 -7.40 -7.39 -19.33
N SER A 188 -6.67 -6.39 -18.88
CA SER A 188 -7.21 -5.04 -18.77
C SER A 188 -6.22 -4.01 -19.30
N LEU A 189 -6.75 -2.94 -19.87
CA LEU A 189 -5.98 -1.80 -20.35
C LEU A 189 -6.73 -0.52 -20.01
N GLY A 190 -6.01 0.47 -19.53
CA GLY A 190 -6.64 1.75 -19.25
C GLY A 190 -5.72 2.85 -18.78
N PRO A 191 -6.24 4.11 -18.81
CA PRO A 191 -5.54 5.27 -18.29
C PRO A 191 -5.66 5.39 -16.78
N ASN A 192 -4.55 5.83 -16.15
CA ASN A 192 -4.51 6.32 -14.78
C ASN A 192 -4.06 7.77 -14.78
N TYR A 193 -4.67 8.60 -13.96
CA TYR A 193 -4.33 10.01 -13.80
C TYR A 193 -4.32 10.41 -12.32
N SER A 194 -3.35 11.23 -11.93
CA SER A 194 -3.34 11.87 -10.60
C SER A 194 -2.86 13.32 -10.73
N ASP A 195 -3.60 14.21 -10.07
CA ASP A 195 -3.27 15.63 -9.94
C ASP A 195 -3.33 16.03 -8.46
N PRO A 196 -2.18 16.25 -7.81
CA PRO A 196 -2.15 16.60 -6.40
C PRO A 196 -2.64 18.02 -6.11
N ASN A 197 -2.86 18.84 -7.17
CA ASN A 197 -3.12 20.27 -7.03
C ASN A 197 -4.00 20.81 -8.17
N ILE A 198 -5.24 20.35 -8.27
CA ILE A 198 -6.17 20.80 -9.32
C ILE A 198 -6.23 22.33 -9.38
N LEU A 199 -6.01 22.90 -10.56
CA LEU A 199 -6.06 24.35 -10.83
C LEU A 199 -5.26 25.17 -9.81
N GLY A 200 -4.21 24.62 -9.23
CA GLY A 200 -3.39 25.30 -8.25
C GLY A 200 -3.97 25.36 -6.83
N THR A 201 -5.08 24.68 -6.58
CA THR A 201 -5.66 24.50 -5.25
C THR A 201 -4.94 23.36 -4.50
N ARG A 202 -5.41 23.02 -3.31
CA ARG A 202 -4.98 21.81 -2.57
C ARG A 202 -5.92 20.61 -2.78
N LEU A 203 -6.80 20.70 -3.78
CA LEU A 203 -7.62 19.56 -4.18
C LEU A 203 -6.75 18.55 -4.93
N LYS A 204 -6.78 17.31 -4.48
CA LYS A 204 -6.13 16.15 -5.09
C LYS A 204 -7.17 15.34 -5.84
N LEU A 205 -6.82 14.93 -7.06
CA LEU A 205 -7.63 14.03 -7.88
C LEU A 205 -6.83 12.80 -8.25
N GLU A 206 -7.44 11.64 -8.11
CA GLU A 206 -6.96 10.38 -8.71
C GLU A 206 -8.10 9.76 -9.50
N ALA A 207 -7.83 9.31 -10.71
CA ALA A 207 -8.79 8.66 -11.56
C ALA A 207 -8.14 7.51 -12.33
N ALA A 208 -8.85 6.40 -12.46
CA ALA A 208 -8.44 5.27 -13.27
C ALA A 208 -9.66 4.69 -13.98
N PHE A 209 -9.46 4.18 -15.17
CA PHE A 209 -10.48 3.50 -15.94
C PHE A 209 -9.85 2.36 -16.74
N TYR A 210 -10.49 1.18 -16.75
CA TYR A 210 -10.00 0.00 -17.44
C TYR A 210 -11.12 -0.65 -18.25
N TRP A 211 -10.78 -1.06 -19.45
CA TRP A 211 -11.55 -2.04 -20.22
C TRP A 211 -11.06 -3.44 -19.85
N LEU A 212 -11.97 -4.39 -19.73
CA LEU A 212 -11.71 -5.76 -19.30
C LEU A 212 -12.05 -6.73 -20.43
N TRP A 213 -11.14 -7.65 -20.72
CA TRP A 213 -11.30 -8.71 -21.70
C TRP A 213 -11.01 -10.06 -21.08
N LYS A 214 -11.72 -11.07 -21.55
CA LYS A 214 -11.40 -12.46 -21.20
C LYS A 214 -9.99 -12.79 -21.65
N ARG A 215 -9.28 -13.52 -20.83
CA ARG A 215 -8.04 -14.20 -21.18
C ARG A 215 -8.23 -15.71 -21.01
N ASP A 216 -7.93 -16.47 -22.07
CA ASP A 216 -7.78 -17.91 -21.93
C ASP A 216 -6.35 -18.20 -21.44
N ALA A 217 -6.26 -19.09 -20.46
CA ALA A 217 -5.02 -19.42 -19.79
C ALA A 217 -3.87 -19.74 -20.77
N GLY A 218 -2.71 -19.12 -20.57
CA GLY A 218 -1.53 -19.29 -21.42
C GLY A 218 -1.51 -18.47 -22.72
N GLN A 219 -2.57 -17.75 -23.06
CA GLN A 219 -2.64 -16.93 -24.26
C GLN A 219 -2.35 -15.46 -23.99
N PHE A 220 -1.76 -14.77 -24.98
CA PHE A 220 -1.56 -13.33 -24.95
C PHE A 220 -2.64 -12.55 -25.74
N ASN A 221 -3.51 -13.25 -26.45
CA ASN A 221 -4.57 -12.60 -27.23
C ASN A 221 -5.77 -12.29 -26.34
N PRO A 222 -6.30 -11.06 -26.35
CA PRO A 222 -7.54 -10.75 -25.68
C PRO A 222 -8.71 -11.50 -26.33
N GLY A 223 -9.51 -12.12 -25.50
CA GLY A 223 -10.80 -12.70 -25.88
C GLY A 223 -11.89 -11.61 -25.98
N PRO A 224 -13.17 -12.00 -25.84
CA PRO A 224 -14.28 -11.06 -25.88
C PRO A 224 -14.19 -10.04 -24.75
N HIS A 225 -14.71 -8.83 -25.00
CA HIS A 225 -14.87 -7.79 -24.00
C HIS A 225 -15.87 -8.25 -22.93
N GLU A 226 -15.48 -8.16 -21.67
CA GLU A 226 -16.30 -8.62 -20.55
C GLU A 226 -16.81 -7.50 -19.65
N GLY A 227 -16.21 -6.31 -19.72
CA GLY A 227 -16.69 -5.21 -18.92
C GLY A 227 -15.69 -4.10 -18.69
N THR A 228 -15.91 -3.36 -17.60
CA THR A 228 -15.10 -2.20 -17.24
C THR A 228 -14.90 -2.11 -15.74
N SER A 229 -13.81 -1.48 -15.34
CA SER A 229 -13.63 -1.01 -13.98
C SER A 229 -13.17 0.44 -13.94
N SER A 230 -13.53 1.14 -12.89
CA SER A 230 -13.11 2.53 -12.71
C SER A 230 -12.96 2.89 -11.25
N ARG A 231 -12.07 3.86 -10.99
CA ARG A 231 -11.89 4.45 -9.66
C ARG A 231 -11.73 5.95 -9.82
N PHE A 232 -12.32 6.68 -8.90
CA PHE A 232 -12.23 8.12 -8.78
C PHE A 232 -12.07 8.47 -7.31
N HIS A 233 -11.12 9.35 -6.99
CA HIS A 233 -10.89 9.89 -5.67
C HIS A 233 -10.64 11.39 -5.78
N LEU A 234 -11.45 12.19 -5.10
CA LEU A 234 -11.28 13.63 -4.99
C LEU A 234 -11.15 13.97 -3.51
N GLU A 235 -10.06 14.63 -3.13
CA GLU A 235 -9.77 14.95 -1.74
C GLU A 235 -9.34 16.40 -1.57
N TYR A 236 -9.89 17.09 -0.57
CA TYR A 236 -9.28 18.23 0.07
C TYR A 236 -8.54 17.74 1.32
N PRO A 237 -7.23 17.47 1.24
CA PRO A 237 -6.51 16.76 2.29
C PRO A 237 -6.26 17.62 3.53
N LEU A 238 -6.08 16.98 4.66
CA LEU A 238 -5.46 17.57 5.83
C LEU A 238 -3.94 17.68 5.59
N TYR A 239 -3.54 18.60 4.73
CA TYR A 239 -2.18 18.76 4.20
C TYR A 239 -1.10 19.10 5.23
N SER A 240 -1.53 19.49 6.42
CA SER A 240 -0.67 19.77 7.57
C SER A 240 -1.29 19.19 8.83
N LEU A 241 -0.43 18.83 9.78
CA LEU A 241 -0.87 18.42 11.13
C LEU A 241 -1.70 19.50 11.81
N ALA A 242 -1.50 20.78 11.44
CA ALA A 242 -2.29 21.92 11.91
C ALA A 242 -3.61 22.13 11.15
N SER A 243 -3.84 21.43 10.05
CA SER A 243 -5.06 21.54 9.25
C SER A 243 -6.28 21.11 10.05
N ARG A 244 -7.38 21.86 9.91
CA ARG A 244 -8.59 21.66 10.71
C ARG A 244 -9.72 20.98 9.95
N TRP A 245 -9.79 21.13 8.65
CA TRP A 245 -10.84 20.57 7.82
C TRP A 245 -10.27 19.82 6.63
N GLY A 246 -10.87 18.70 6.34
CA GLY A 246 -10.63 17.88 5.16
C GLY A 246 -11.96 17.34 4.64
N ALA A 247 -11.99 16.97 3.38
CA ALA A 247 -13.14 16.31 2.75
C ALA A 247 -12.65 15.35 1.68
N ALA A 248 -13.35 14.25 1.48
CA ALA A 248 -13.05 13.28 0.45
C ALA A 248 -14.32 12.73 -0.20
N VAL A 249 -14.21 12.41 -1.49
CA VAL A 249 -15.22 11.69 -2.25
C VAL A 249 -14.52 10.56 -2.98
N ASP A 250 -14.96 9.34 -2.73
CA ASP A 250 -14.51 8.13 -3.39
C ASP A 250 -15.62 7.53 -4.23
N PHE A 251 -15.27 7.00 -5.39
CA PHE A 251 -16.14 6.21 -6.23
C PHE A 251 -15.33 5.06 -6.82
N SER A 252 -15.90 3.86 -6.81
CA SER A 252 -15.37 2.73 -7.57
C SER A 252 -16.49 1.94 -8.22
N HIS A 253 -16.20 1.44 -9.40
CA HIS A 253 -17.11 0.61 -10.18
C HIS A 253 -16.33 -0.57 -10.75
N PHE A 254 -16.95 -1.73 -10.72
CA PHE A 254 -16.51 -2.94 -11.41
C PHE A 254 -17.73 -3.63 -12.02
N ASP A 255 -17.63 -3.97 -13.28
CA ASP A 255 -18.60 -4.83 -13.98
C ASP A 255 -17.78 -5.77 -14.88
N GLY A 256 -17.63 -7.03 -14.48
CA GLY A 256 -16.77 -7.99 -15.13
C GLY A 256 -17.07 -9.43 -14.68
N VAL A 257 -16.22 -10.37 -15.06
CA VAL A 257 -16.34 -11.78 -14.69
C VAL A 257 -15.27 -12.14 -13.67
N TYR A 258 -15.74 -12.50 -12.46
CA TYR A 258 -14.85 -13.04 -11.43
C TYR A 258 -14.56 -14.51 -11.72
N ARG A 259 -13.29 -14.90 -11.60
CA ARG A 259 -12.79 -16.27 -11.80
C ARG A 259 -11.91 -16.67 -10.64
N ARG A 260 -12.07 -17.90 -10.16
CA ARG A 260 -11.16 -18.50 -9.19
C ARG A 260 -10.31 -19.55 -9.86
N PHE A 261 -9.01 -19.49 -9.63
CA PHE A 261 -8.03 -20.43 -10.14
C PHE A 261 -7.45 -21.30 -9.02
N PHE A 262 -7.00 -22.47 -9.41
CA PHE A 262 -6.20 -23.38 -8.63
C PHE A 262 -4.96 -23.73 -9.46
N GLY A 263 -3.81 -23.23 -9.05
CA GLY A 263 -2.62 -23.26 -9.92
C GLY A 263 -2.89 -22.54 -11.23
N THR A 264 -2.80 -23.27 -12.35
CA THR A 264 -3.04 -22.74 -13.70
C THR A 264 -4.46 -22.94 -14.21
N ASP A 265 -5.25 -23.77 -13.54
CA ASP A 265 -6.56 -24.19 -13.99
C ASP A 265 -7.67 -23.39 -13.31
N LEU A 266 -8.75 -23.16 -14.05
CA LEU A 266 -9.97 -22.60 -13.48
C LEU A 266 -10.55 -23.60 -12.47
N PHE A 267 -10.71 -23.16 -11.22
CA PHE A 267 -11.25 -24.01 -10.16
C PHE A 267 -12.67 -24.47 -10.52
N ARG A 268 -12.96 -25.77 -10.34
CA ARG A 268 -14.24 -26.38 -10.66
C ARG A 268 -14.80 -27.12 -9.46
N ILE A 269 -16.12 -27.01 -9.27
CA ILE A 269 -16.84 -27.64 -8.17
C ILE A 269 -17.85 -28.66 -8.70
N PRO A 270 -18.02 -29.80 -8.04
CA PRO A 270 -19.13 -30.70 -8.33
C PRO A 270 -20.45 -30.09 -7.82
N LEU A 271 -21.49 -30.19 -8.63
CA LEU A 271 -22.87 -29.86 -8.24
C LEU A 271 -23.68 -31.16 -8.18
N ASP A 272 -23.48 -31.93 -7.11
CA ASP A 272 -24.04 -33.28 -6.90
C ASP A 272 -25.15 -33.28 -5.86
N GLY A 273 -25.70 -32.12 -5.50
CA GLY A 273 -26.73 -31.96 -4.47
C GLY A 273 -26.21 -32.03 -3.04
N ILE A 274 -24.92 -32.26 -2.84
CA ILE A 274 -24.32 -32.21 -1.52
C ILE A 274 -23.96 -30.75 -1.21
N SER A 275 -24.61 -30.17 -0.20
CA SER A 275 -24.31 -28.78 0.22
C SER A 275 -22.86 -28.72 0.72
N ARG A 276 -22.07 -27.88 0.05
CA ARG A 276 -20.70 -27.57 0.42
C ARG A 276 -20.58 -26.08 0.71
N SER A 277 -19.71 -25.71 1.59
CA SER A 277 -19.44 -24.30 1.82
C SER A 277 -18.24 -23.86 0.99
N ILE A 278 -18.14 -22.55 0.76
CA ILE A 278 -16.94 -21.93 0.17
C ILE A 278 -15.64 -22.35 0.90
N CYS A 279 -15.78 -22.68 2.19
CA CYS A 279 -14.72 -23.13 3.10
C CYS A 279 -14.30 -24.58 2.91
N ASN A 280 -15.17 -25.38 2.35
CA ASN A 280 -14.93 -26.77 2.01
C ASN A 280 -15.65 -27.09 0.70
N PRO A 281 -15.11 -26.57 -0.41
CA PRO A 281 -15.76 -26.73 -1.73
C PRO A 281 -15.71 -28.17 -2.24
N GLY A 282 -15.14 -29.09 -1.48
CA GLY A 282 -14.81 -30.43 -1.93
C GLY A 282 -13.52 -30.46 -2.77
N PRO A 283 -13.10 -31.64 -3.21
CA PRO A 283 -11.94 -31.75 -4.07
C PRO A 283 -12.19 -31.08 -5.42
N TYR A 284 -11.13 -30.61 -6.05
CA TYR A 284 -11.17 -30.18 -7.45
C TYR A 284 -11.77 -31.29 -8.33
N ASP A 285 -12.83 -30.97 -9.04
CA ASP A 285 -13.48 -31.89 -9.96
C ASP A 285 -13.32 -31.40 -11.42
N PRO A 286 -12.50 -32.06 -12.24
CA PRO A 286 -12.31 -31.65 -13.64
C PRO A 286 -13.62 -31.62 -14.45
N ALA A 287 -14.62 -32.44 -14.08
CA ALA A 287 -15.94 -32.49 -14.71
C ALA A 287 -16.93 -31.49 -14.11
N GLY A 288 -16.55 -30.84 -13.00
CA GLY A 288 -17.38 -29.89 -12.27
C GLY A 288 -17.62 -28.58 -13.01
N VAL A 289 -18.45 -27.74 -12.41
CA VAL A 289 -18.78 -26.41 -12.94
C VAL A 289 -17.67 -25.41 -12.58
N PRO A 290 -17.24 -24.58 -13.55
CA PRO A 290 -16.24 -23.56 -13.31
C PRO A 290 -16.68 -22.56 -12.23
N TRP A 291 -15.80 -22.24 -11.28
CA TRP A 291 -16.05 -21.18 -10.31
C TRP A 291 -15.85 -19.81 -10.97
N MET A 292 -16.85 -19.39 -11.67
CA MET A 292 -16.88 -18.06 -12.28
C MET A 292 -18.31 -17.50 -12.29
N TYR A 293 -18.41 -16.19 -12.17
CA TYR A 293 -19.68 -15.47 -12.20
C TYR A 293 -19.44 -14.02 -12.61
N ARG A 294 -20.46 -13.41 -13.19
CA ARG A 294 -20.45 -11.97 -13.44
C ARG A 294 -20.66 -11.23 -12.13
N LEU A 295 -19.88 -10.21 -11.89
CA LEU A 295 -19.98 -9.37 -10.69
C LEU A 295 -20.12 -7.92 -11.11
N LYS A 296 -21.16 -7.26 -10.59
CA LYS A 296 -21.29 -5.81 -10.62
C LYS A 296 -21.13 -5.26 -9.22
N ALA A 297 -20.15 -4.39 -9.03
CA ALA A 297 -19.89 -3.72 -7.76
C ALA A 297 -19.81 -2.21 -7.98
N ILE A 298 -20.45 -1.44 -7.10
CA ILE A 298 -20.34 0.02 -7.04
C ILE A 298 -20.12 0.39 -5.58
N ASN A 299 -19.10 1.20 -5.31
CA ASN A 299 -18.90 1.77 -3.98
C ASN A 299 -18.75 3.27 -4.12
N THR A 300 -19.40 4.03 -3.25
CA THR A 300 -19.16 5.45 -3.06
C THR A 300 -18.92 5.74 -1.60
N SER A 301 -18.16 6.79 -1.31
CA SER A 301 -17.98 7.32 0.04
C SER A 301 -17.78 8.82 -0.05
N GLU A 302 -18.57 9.57 0.69
CA GLU A 302 -18.43 11.01 0.85
C GLU A 302 -18.20 11.32 2.32
N MET A 303 -17.14 12.08 2.62
CA MET A 303 -16.73 12.30 4.00
C MET A 303 -16.22 13.72 4.23
N VAL A 304 -16.60 14.30 5.35
CA VAL A 304 -16.03 15.53 5.87
C VAL A 304 -15.37 15.24 7.21
N THR A 305 -14.15 15.74 7.39
CA THR A 305 -13.34 15.52 8.58
C THR A 305 -13.03 16.83 9.29
N ARG A 306 -13.23 16.84 10.59
CA ARG A 306 -12.75 17.89 11.49
C ARG A 306 -11.57 17.38 12.29
N SER A 307 -10.42 18.03 12.19
CA SER A 307 -9.22 17.72 12.97
C SER A 307 -9.06 18.69 14.15
N PHE A 308 -8.61 18.14 15.27
CA PHE A 308 -8.31 18.86 16.53
C PHE A 308 -6.84 18.61 16.87
N PRO A 309 -5.92 19.38 16.25
CA PRO A 309 -4.50 19.19 16.48
C PRO A 309 -4.07 19.66 17.86
N ARG A 310 -3.28 18.83 18.55
CA ARG A 310 -2.56 19.17 19.78
C ARG A 310 -1.11 18.67 19.65
N PRO A 311 -0.13 19.24 20.33
CA PRO A 311 1.27 18.85 20.18
C PRO A 311 1.56 17.38 20.45
N SER A 312 0.86 16.76 21.40
CA SER A 312 1.07 15.36 21.80
C SER A 312 0.14 14.38 21.12
N VAL A 313 -1.01 14.84 20.60
CA VAL A 313 -2.04 13.96 20.05
C VAL A 313 -2.93 14.74 19.07
N ILE A 314 -3.27 14.09 17.98
CA ILE A 314 -4.24 14.59 17.01
C ILE A 314 -5.50 13.74 17.12
N GLN A 315 -6.63 14.41 17.20
CA GLN A 315 -7.94 13.80 17.17
C GLN A 315 -8.68 14.26 15.92
N ARG A 316 -9.40 13.35 15.28
CA ARG A 316 -10.22 13.63 14.10
C ARG A 316 -11.61 13.05 14.29
N VAL A 317 -12.60 13.81 13.90
CA VAL A 317 -13.99 13.33 13.79
C VAL A 317 -14.42 13.51 12.36
N SER A 318 -14.88 12.42 11.75
CA SER A 318 -15.41 12.43 10.39
C SER A 318 -16.85 11.99 10.40
N ALA A 319 -17.64 12.61 9.54
CA ALA A 319 -19.01 12.19 9.25
C ALA A 319 -19.16 12.03 7.75
N GLY A 320 -19.90 11.03 7.31
CA GLY A 320 -20.05 10.75 5.91
C GLY A 320 -21.16 9.76 5.60
N HIS A 321 -21.27 9.48 4.31
CA HIS A 321 -22.17 8.49 3.75
C HIS A 321 -21.34 7.48 2.93
N GLU A 322 -21.73 6.22 2.99
CA GLU A 322 -21.18 5.16 2.13
C GLU A 322 -22.31 4.40 1.45
N LEU A 323 -22.08 4.05 0.20
CA LEU A 323 -22.93 3.13 -0.56
C LEU A 323 -22.07 2.00 -1.09
N ALA A 324 -22.41 0.77 -0.78
CA ALA A 324 -21.85 -0.44 -1.36
C ALA A 324 -22.93 -1.26 -2.04
N LEU A 325 -22.80 -1.47 -3.33
CA LEU A 325 -23.66 -2.33 -4.14
C LEU A 325 -22.84 -3.52 -4.61
N LEU A 326 -23.34 -4.73 -4.37
CA LEU A 326 -22.76 -5.96 -4.88
C LEU A 326 -23.84 -6.83 -5.49
N ARG A 327 -23.71 -7.16 -6.78
CA ARG A 327 -24.69 -7.93 -7.56
C ARG A 327 -23.98 -9.01 -8.37
N PRO A 328 -23.84 -10.23 -7.83
CA PRO A 328 -23.38 -11.38 -8.60
C PRO A 328 -24.51 -11.86 -9.53
N SER A 329 -24.14 -12.41 -10.65
CA SER A 329 -25.05 -13.07 -11.59
C SER A 329 -24.33 -14.16 -12.36
N PHE A 330 -25.08 -15.07 -12.94
CA PHE A 330 -24.51 -16.12 -13.78
C PHE A 330 -23.90 -15.56 -15.05
N THR A 331 -22.88 -16.23 -15.57
CA THR A 331 -22.35 -15.95 -16.91
C THR A 331 -23.33 -16.45 -17.97
N PRO A 332 -23.35 -15.89 -19.18
CA PRO A 332 -24.27 -16.31 -20.25
C PRO A 332 -24.11 -17.78 -20.66
N ASP A 333 -22.91 -18.34 -20.50
CA ASP A 333 -22.53 -19.71 -20.83
C ASP A 333 -22.66 -20.68 -19.65
N PHE A 334 -23.37 -20.32 -18.59
CA PHE A 334 -23.56 -21.19 -17.43
C PHE A 334 -24.36 -22.45 -17.84
N PRO A 335 -23.88 -23.68 -17.51
CA PRO A 335 -24.36 -24.90 -18.15
C PRO A 335 -25.75 -25.38 -17.75
N TYR A 336 -26.34 -24.82 -16.68
CA TYR A 336 -27.63 -25.25 -16.16
C TYR A 336 -28.72 -24.23 -16.40
N ALA A 337 -29.94 -24.73 -16.69
CA ALA A 337 -31.10 -23.90 -16.98
C ALA A 337 -31.59 -23.11 -15.75
N ASP A 338 -32.36 -22.05 -16.01
CA ASP A 338 -33.05 -21.29 -14.96
C ASP A 338 -33.99 -22.18 -14.15
N GLY A 339 -33.94 -22.05 -12.82
CA GLY A 339 -34.77 -22.83 -11.90
C GLY A 339 -34.24 -24.23 -11.57
N SER A 340 -33.12 -24.66 -12.11
CA SER A 340 -32.51 -25.95 -11.74
C SER A 340 -31.97 -25.95 -10.32
N ILE A 341 -31.86 -27.13 -9.72
CA ILE A 341 -31.29 -27.33 -8.37
C ILE A 341 -29.82 -26.93 -8.36
N GLU A 342 -29.08 -27.32 -9.39
CA GLU A 342 -27.65 -27.02 -9.54
C GLU A 342 -27.39 -25.52 -9.62
N ARG A 343 -28.25 -24.77 -10.31
CA ARG A 343 -28.15 -23.32 -10.38
C ARG A 343 -28.36 -22.66 -9.02
N SER A 344 -29.34 -23.15 -8.27
CA SER A 344 -29.60 -22.68 -6.90
C SER A 344 -28.49 -23.02 -5.95
N GLN A 345 -27.94 -24.23 -6.04
CA GLN A 345 -26.78 -24.67 -5.25
C GLN A 345 -25.54 -23.80 -5.55
N PHE A 346 -25.23 -23.59 -6.84
CA PHE A 346 -24.11 -22.73 -7.24
C PHE A 346 -24.25 -21.31 -6.67
N ALA A 347 -25.45 -20.72 -6.76
CA ALA A 347 -25.68 -19.37 -6.23
C ALA A 347 -25.47 -19.30 -4.71
N GLN A 348 -25.89 -20.33 -3.97
CA GLN A 348 -25.74 -20.37 -2.51
C GLN A 348 -24.28 -20.57 -2.07
N GLU A 349 -23.53 -21.41 -2.78
CA GLU A 349 -22.18 -21.83 -2.39
C GLU A 349 -21.09 -20.90 -2.94
N VAL A 350 -21.31 -20.29 -4.12
CA VAL A 350 -20.26 -19.55 -4.85
C VAL A 350 -20.48 -18.04 -4.83
N PHE A 351 -21.71 -17.59 -4.95
CA PHE A 351 -21.95 -16.15 -5.04
C PHE A 351 -21.66 -15.45 -3.70
N PRO A 352 -20.97 -14.30 -3.72
CA PRO A 352 -21.00 -13.42 -2.58
C PRO A 352 -22.44 -12.92 -2.33
N LEU A 353 -22.73 -12.53 -1.11
CA LEU A 353 -24.04 -12.01 -0.75
C LEU A 353 -24.41 -10.81 -1.63
N SER A 354 -25.52 -10.96 -2.38
CA SER A 354 -26.08 -9.86 -3.17
C SER A 354 -26.74 -8.85 -2.24
N GLU A 355 -26.21 -7.65 -2.17
CA GLU A 355 -26.73 -6.61 -1.28
C GLU A 355 -26.42 -5.19 -1.77
N ARG A 356 -27.26 -4.24 -1.35
CA ARG A 356 -27.00 -2.82 -1.40
C ARG A 356 -27.08 -2.29 0.02
N ILE A 357 -25.97 -1.76 0.50
CA ILE A 357 -25.82 -1.15 1.82
C ILE A 357 -25.54 0.33 1.63
N SER A 358 -26.42 1.16 2.16
CA SER A 358 -26.28 2.61 2.19
C SER A 358 -26.31 3.03 3.66
N ASP A 359 -25.24 3.63 4.16
CA ASP A 359 -25.10 3.98 5.57
C ASP A 359 -24.57 5.39 5.78
N LEU A 360 -25.06 6.02 6.84
CA LEU A 360 -24.46 7.21 7.41
C LEU A 360 -23.54 6.79 8.55
N PHE A 361 -22.32 7.33 8.57
CA PHE A 361 -21.33 6.94 9.57
C PHE A 361 -20.71 8.11 10.29
N LEU A 362 -20.22 7.82 11.50
CA LEU A 362 -19.28 8.64 12.25
C LEU A 362 -18.00 7.85 12.46
N ARG A 363 -16.86 8.54 12.29
CA ARG A 363 -15.52 7.99 12.56
C ARG A 363 -14.79 8.91 13.53
N TYR A 364 -14.18 8.32 14.53
CA TYR A 364 -13.24 8.98 15.43
C TYR A 364 -11.86 8.38 15.26
N GLU A 365 -10.85 9.23 15.11
CA GLU A 365 -9.46 8.83 15.02
C GLU A 365 -8.63 9.60 16.03
N LEU A 366 -7.67 8.90 16.63
CA LEU A 366 -6.69 9.47 17.56
C LEU A 366 -5.32 8.90 17.23
N PHE A 367 -4.30 9.75 17.15
CA PHE A 367 -2.93 9.32 16.95
C PHE A 367 -1.91 10.33 17.48
N THR A 368 -0.69 9.85 17.76
CA THR A 368 0.44 10.71 18.14
C THR A 368 1.17 11.20 16.88
N PRO A 369 1.45 12.51 16.74
CA PRO A 369 2.19 13.06 15.60
C PRO A 369 3.72 12.99 15.83
N ARG A 370 4.21 11.83 16.26
CA ARG A 370 5.63 11.58 16.48
C ARG A 370 6.17 10.75 15.34
N TYR A 371 7.27 11.19 14.72
CA TYR A 371 7.91 10.49 13.62
C TYR A 371 9.36 10.15 13.96
N ARG A 372 9.85 9.05 13.41
CA ARG A 372 11.26 8.69 13.42
C ARG A 372 11.70 8.29 12.03
N THR A 373 12.87 8.76 11.65
CA THR A 373 13.47 8.42 10.37
C THR A 373 14.25 7.11 10.50
N TYR A 374 13.93 6.19 9.61
CA TYR A 374 14.66 4.96 9.37
C TYR A 374 15.32 4.98 7.99
N ARG A 375 16.21 4.03 7.72
CA ARG A 375 16.79 3.77 6.40
C ARG A 375 16.85 2.27 6.19
N ASP A 376 16.73 1.85 4.93
CA ASP A 376 16.81 0.44 4.55
C ASP A 376 15.81 -0.47 5.31
N LEU A 377 14.62 0.02 5.58
CA LEU A 377 13.55 -0.77 6.18
C LEU A 377 12.64 -1.35 5.09
N ASN A 378 11.98 -0.49 4.31
CA ASN A 378 11.14 -0.86 3.17
C ASN A 378 11.76 -0.43 1.84
N THR A 379 12.70 0.50 1.87
CA THR A 379 13.43 1.03 0.72
C THR A 379 14.91 0.68 0.81
N PHE A 380 15.68 1.08 -0.19
CA PHE A 380 17.13 0.90 -0.26
C PHE A 380 17.83 2.27 -0.28
N ASP A 381 18.64 2.57 0.75
CA ASP A 381 19.46 3.78 0.89
C ASP A 381 18.64 5.10 0.98
N PHE A 382 17.30 5.00 1.12
CA PHE A 382 16.41 6.15 1.26
C PHE A 382 15.94 6.34 2.68
N ARG A 383 15.53 7.57 2.96
CA ARG A 383 14.94 7.99 4.22
C ARG A 383 13.46 7.60 4.27
N GLU A 384 13.04 7.04 5.39
CA GLU A 384 11.67 6.61 5.65
C GLU A 384 11.20 7.17 6.99
N ASP A 385 10.25 8.09 7.00
CA ASP A 385 9.68 8.66 8.21
C ASP A 385 8.48 7.83 8.67
N ILE A 386 8.64 7.12 9.78
CA ILE A 386 7.62 6.24 10.35
C ILE A 386 7.03 6.90 11.59
N ARG A 387 5.70 6.94 11.65
CA ARG A 387 4.98 7.45 12.80
C ARG A 387 5.06 6.46 13.97
N LEU A 388 5.40 6.97 15.15
CA LEU A 388 5.49 6.20 16.39
C LEU A 388 4.35 6.54 17.34
N GLY A 389 4.06 5.61 18.24
CA GLY A 389 3.05 5.72 19.27
C GLY A 389 1.71 5.10 18.89
N PRO A 390 0.69 5.27 19.73
CA PRO A 390 -0.64 4.69 19.52
C PRO A 390 -1.41 5.39 18.39
N SER A 391 -2.26 4.62 17.72
CA SER A 391 -3.25 5.05 16.76
C SER A 391 -4.53 4.26 16.96
N LEU A 392 -5.64 4.94 17.15
CA LEU A 392 -6.98 4.37 17.32
C LEU A 392 -7.90 4.90 16.21
N SER A 393 -8.68 4.04 15.59
CA SER A 393 -9.80 4.42 14.73
C SER A 393 -11.05 3.65 15.15
N LEU A 394 -12.15 4.36 15.33
CA LEU A 394 -13.46 3.82 15.65
C LEU A 394 -14.45 4.36 14.63
N LYS A 395 -15.17 3.50 13.93
CA LYS A 395 -16.24 3.86 13.00
C LYS A 395 -17.51 3.11 13.36
N ALA A 396 -18.62 3.84 13.40
CA ALA A 396 -19.95 3.28 13.49
C ALA A 396 -20.83 3.87 12.38
N GLY A 397 -21.50 3.02 11.62
CA GLY A 397 -22.41 3.40 10.54
C GLY A 397 -23.80 2.80 10.74
N ARG A 398 -24.83 3.54 10.39
CA ARG A 398 -26.20 3.05 10.38
C ARG A 398 -26.71 2.98 8.94
N ALA A 399 -26.84 1.77 8.43
CA ALA A 399 -27.50 1.49 7.17
C ALA A 399 -29.00 1.45 7.39
N SER A 400 -29.75 2.07 6.48
CA SER A 400 -31.21 2.13 6.59
C SER A 400 -31.89 2.03 5.22
N THR A 401 -33.02 1.35 5.21
CA THR A 401 -33.92 1.27 4.05
C THR A 401 -34.42 2.66 3.62
N LEU A 402 -34.49 3.62 4.56
CA LEU A 402 -34.89 5.00 4.26
C LEU A 402 -33.90 5.74 3.36
N ILE A 403 -32.64 5.35 3.37
CA ILE A 403 -31.58 5.96 2.54
C ILE A 403 -31.10 5.03 1.43
N GLY A 404 -31.91 4.00 1.10
CA GLY A 404 -31.68 3.12 -0.03
C GLY A 404 -30.91 1.84 0.25
N SER A 405 -30.69 1.46 1.50
CA SER A 405 -30.16 0.15 1.87
C SER A 405 -31.20 -0.96 1.66
N ASP A 406 -30.78 -2.18 1.33
CA ASP A 406 -31.71 -3.33 1.23
C ASP A 406 -32.21 -3.79 2.62
N LYS A 407 -31.51 -3.42 3.69
CA LYS A 407 -31.83 -3.80 5.08
C LYS A 407 -31.29 -2.78 6.08
N ASP A 408 -31.93 -2.74 7.24
CA ASP A 408 -31.46 -1.94 8.37
C ASP A 408 -30.43 -2.72 9.18
N LEU A 409 -29.23 -2.14 9.36
CA LEU A 409 -28.17 -2.73 10.17
C LEU A 409 -27.17 -1.67 10.65
N THR A 410 -26.43 -2.00 11.68
CA THR A 410 -25.33 -1.16 12.17
C THR A 410 -23.98 -1.80 11.82
N LEU A 411 -23.07 -0.99 11.31
CA LEU A 411 -21.73 -1.37 10.91
C LEU A 411 -20.72 -0.87 11.94
N PHE A 412 -19.78 -1.70 12.33
CA PHE A 412 -18.70 -1.35 13.23
C PHE A 412 -17.36 -1.66 12.57
N GLN A 413 -16.41 -0.73 12.70
CA GLN A 413 -15.01 -0.94 12.35
C GLN A 413 -14.14 -0.28 13.43
N THR A 414 -13.19 -1.03 13.93
CA THR A 414 -12.24 -0.56 14.95
C THR A 414 -10.84 -0.99 14.56
N SER A 415 -9.87 -0.11 14.73
CA SER A 415 -8.46 -0.48 14.66
C SER A 415 -7.65 0.19 15.76
N LEU A 416 -6.70 -0.55 16.29
CA LEU A 416 -5.73 -0.08 17.26
C LEU A 416 -4.35 -0.52 16.80
N ASP A 417 -3.43 0.45 16.67
CA ASP A 417 -2.05 0.21 16.29
C ASP A 417 -1.11 0.88 17.26
N LEU A 418 0.00 0.25 17.56
CA LEU A 418 1.09 0.77 18.35
C LEU A 418 2.41 0.53 17.62
N ALA A 419 3.16 1.59 17.36
CA ALA A 419 4.51 1.52 16.83
C ALA A 419 5.50 2.15 17.83
N ALA A 420 6.60 1.48 18.06
CA ALA A 420 7.65 1.92 18.97
C ALA A 420 9.03 1.77 18.32
N ASP A 421 9.95 2.62 18.72
CA ASP A 421 11.37 2.43 18.48
C ASP A 421 12.01 1.84 19.73
N TRP A 422 12.54 0.65 19.61
CA TRP A 422 13.28 0.00 20.68
C TRP A 422 14.70 -0.32 20.20
N TRP A 423 15.69 0.27 20.85
CA TRP A 423 17.11 0.16 20.52
C TRP A 423 17.47 0.50 19.07
N GLY A 424 16.73 1.43 18.43
CA GLY A 424 16.95 1.81 17.03
C GLY A 424 16.33 0.84 16.01
N GLY A 425 15.53 -0.10 16.46
CA GLY A 425 14.68 -0.96 15.64
C GLY A 425 13.23 -0.51 15.69
N LEU A 426 12.42 -0.98 14.75
CA LEU A 426 10.97 -0.72 14.70
C LEU A 426 10.20 -1.93 15.20
N GLN A 427 9.29 -1.72 16.14
CA GLN A 427 8.31 -2.70 16.59
C GLN A 427 6.92 -2.12 16.40
N SER A 428 6.06 -2.86 15.73
CA SER A 428 4.65 -2.48 15.63
C SER A 428 3.74 -3.66 15.89
N VAL A 429 2.62 -3.39 16.56
CA VAL A 429 1.52 -4.33 16.75
C VAL A 429 0.24 -3.60 16.43
N GLY A 430 -0.66 -4.27 15.72
CA GLY A 430 -1.96 -3.72 15.38
C GLY A 430 -3.05 -4.78 15.42
N GLY A 431 -4.27 -4.31 15.65
CA GLY A 431 -5.46 -5.15 15.58
C GLY A 431 -6.63 -4.39 14.98
N SER A 432 -7.51 -5.10 14.30
CA SER A 432 -8.75 -4.53 13.80
C SER A 432 -9.91 -5.50 14.00
N TRP A 433 -11.09 -4.95 14.14
CA TRP A 433 -12.35 -5.67 14.22
C TRP A 433 -13.39 -4.97 13.35
N GLU A 434 -14.07 -5.73 12.53
CA GLU A 434 -15.21 -5.33 11.74
C GLU A 434 -16.39 -6.23 12.08
N ALA A 435 -17.60 -5.68 12.15
CA ALA A 435 -18.80 -6.45 12.43
C ALA A 435 -20.04 -5.76 11.89
N ARG A 436 -21.11 -6.54 11.75
CA ARG A 436 -22.46 -6.09 11.42
C ARG A 436 -23.43 -6.52 12.51
N LEU A 437 -24.28 -5.60 12.95
CA LEU A 437 -25.37 -5.87 13.87
C LEU A 437 -26.70 -5.75 13.10
N ALA A 438 -27.39 -6.85 12.90
CA ALA A 438 -28.69 -6.93 12.24
C ALA A 438 -29.74 -7.40 13.26
N GLY A 439 -30.61 -6.50 13.72
CA GLY A 439 -31.42 -6.75 14.92
C GLY A 439 -30.50 -6.92 16.13
N ASP A 440 -30.60 -8.08 16.80
CA ASP A 440 -29.77 -8.43 17.96
C ASP A 440 -28.62 -9.39 17.62
N GLU A 441 -28.44 -9.73 16.34
CA GLU A 441 -27.42 -10.67 15.90
C GLU A 441 -26.16 -9.96 15.38
N LEU A 442 -25.02 -10.31 15.93
CA LEU A 442 -23.71 -9.86 15.49
C LEU A 442 -23.17 -10.84 14.45
N THR A 443 -23.04 -10.38 13.20
CA THR A 443 -22.67 -11.21 12.04
C THR A 443 -21.46 -10.65 11.30
N ASP A 444 -20.90 -11.43 10.39
CA ASP A 444 -19.83 -11.04 9.46
C ASP A 444 -18.62 -10.43 10.18
N GLN A 445 -18.29 -10.96 11.34
CA GLN A 445 -17.20 -10.45 12.13
C GLN A 445 -15.85 -10.85 11.50
N LEU A 446 -14.96 -9.88 11.38
CA LEU A 446 -13.59 -10.09 10.94
C LEU A 446 -12.65 -9.47 11.95
N VAL A 447 -11.88 -10.32 12.61
CA VAL A 447 -10.80 -9.91 13.54
C VAL A 447 -9.47 -10.09 12.83
N ARG A 448 -8.62 -9.07 12.83
CA ARG A 448 -7.25 -9.17 12.33
C ARG A 448 -6.26 -8.72 13.39
N GLY A 449 -5.11 -9.39 13.41
CA GLY A 449 -3.94 -9.00 14.18
C GLY A 449 -2.72 -8.96 13.29
N ARG A 450 -1.82 -7.99 13.52
CA ARG A 450 -0.55 -7.89 12.82
C ARG A 450 0.57 -7.53 13.77
N VAL A 451 1.76 -8.04 13.49
CA VAL A 451 2.99 -7.68 14.18
C VAL A 451 4.10 -7.49 13.16
N THR A 452 4.93 -6.48 13.37
CA THR A 452 6.15 -6.26 12.58
C THR A 452 7.28 -5.91 13.54
N LEU A 453 8.39 -6.61 13.40
CA LEU A 453 9.60 -6.42 14.20
C LEU A 453 10.78 -6.23 13.26
N ALA A 454 11.46 -5.12 13.37
CA ALA A 454 12.69 -4.87 12.63
C ALA A 454 13.79 -4.49 13.61
N THR A 455 14.92 -5.20 13.56
CA THR A 455 16.08 -4.88 14.38
C THR A 455 16.74 -3.59 13.91
N PRO A 456 17.59 -2.95 14.73
CA PRO A 456 18.59 -2.02 14.19
C PRO A 456 19.48 -2.73 13.16
N VAL A 457 20.26 -1.94 12.42
CA VAL A 457 21.27 -2.50 11.51
C VAL A 457 22.36 -3.18 12.33
N LEU A 458 22.46 -4.50 12.19
CA LEU A 458 23.43 -5.34 12.92
C LEU A 458 24.74 -5.42 12.15
N ALA A 459 25.85 -5.31 12.86
CA ALA A 459 27.20 -5.34 12.30
C ALA A 459 27.41 -4.36 11.11
N ARG A 460 26.56 -3.36 10.94
CA ARG A 460 26.52 -2.43 9.80
C ARG A 460 26.29 -3.09 8.43
N VAL A 461 25.81 -4.33 8.41
CA VAL A 461 25.72 -5.15 7.19
C VAL A 461 24.32 -5.64 6.93
N PHE A 462 23.56 -6.01 7.97
CA PHE A 462 22.25 -6.62 7.79
C PHE A 462 21.25 -6.21 8.87
N ARG A 463 19.99 -6.47 8.60
CA ARG A 463 18.84 -6.30 9.51
C ARG A 463 17.98 -7.55 9.46
N VAL A 464 17.39 -7.90 10.60
CA VAL A 464 16.36 -8.94 10.67
C VAL A 464 14.99 -8.25 10.72
N VAL A 465 14.08 -8.69 9.86
CA VAL A 465 12.69 -8.24 9.85
C VAL A 465 11.81 -9.45 10.00
N ALA A 466 10.86 -9.39 10.95
CA ALA A 466 9.84 -10.40 11.11
C ALA A 466 8.47 -9.73 11.03
N ALA A 467 7.55 -10.35 10.32
CA ALA A 467 6.16 -9.92 10.23
C ALA A 467 5.22 -11.10 10.42
N GLY A 468 4.07 -10.84 11.02
CA GLY A 468 3.03 -11.85 11.20
C GLY A 468 1.65 -11.24 11.11
N ASN A 469 0.74 -11.95 10.46
CA ASN A 469 -0.66 -11.60 10.33
C ASN A 469 -1.52 -12.78 10.77
N VAL A 470 -2.61 -12.48 11.44
CA VAL A 470 -3.67 -13.44 11.77
C VAL A 470 -5.01 -12.83 11.40
N ALA A 471 -5.93 -13.63 10.90
CA ALA A 471 -7.29 -13.19 10.68
C ALA A 471 -8.29 -14.30 11.02
N PHE A 472 -9.46 -13.88 11.54
CA PHE A 472 -10.54 -14.78 11.89
C PHE A 472 -11.86 -14.23 11.39
N LEU A 473 -12.66 -15.10 10.77
CA LEU A 473 -14.03 -14.83 10.34
C LEU A 473 -15.00 -15.60 11.23
N TYR A 474 -15.96 -14.86 11.81
CA TYR A 474 -17.03 -15.45 12.60
C TYR A 474 -18.39 -15.05 12.00
N GLU A 475 -19.37 -15.94 12.06
CA GLU A 475 -20.72 -15.72 11.52
C GLU A 475 -20.69 -15.15 10.09
N ASN A 476 -19.91 -15.80 9.22
CA ASN A 476 -19.58 -15.35 7.88
C ASN A 476 -20.74 -15.57 6.89
N ARG A 477 -21.75 -14.70 6.90
CA ARG A 477 -22.92 -14.77 6.02
C ARG A 477 -22.69 -14.20 4.62
N ARG A 478 -21.52 -13.56 4.41
CA ARG A 478 -21.17 -12.92 3.13
C ARG A 478 -20.32 -13.82 2.23
N ASN A 479 -20.08 -15.05 2.59
CA ASN A 479 -19.21 -15.98 1.88
C ASN A 479 -17.80 -15.40 1.64
N ARG A 480 -17.23 -14.69 2.63
CA ARG A 480 -15.83 -14.23 2.59
C ARG A 480 -14.89 -15.39 2.84
N TYR A 481 -13.69 -15.33 2.25
CA TYR A 481 -12.66 -16.33 2.43
C TYR A 481 -11.26 -15.73 2.31
N PHE A 482 -10.27 -16.43 2.83
CA PHE A 482 -8.85 -16.13 2.70
C PHE A 482 -8.25 -17.01 1.61
N VAL A 483 -7.28 -16.48 0.89
CA VAL A 483 -6.55 -17.20 -0.16
C VAL A 483 -5.07 -16.90 0.01
N GLU A 484 -4.30 -17.94 0.24
CA GLU A 484 -2.87 -17.83 0.48
C GLU A 484 -2.05 -18.72 -0.46
N GLY A 485 -0.76 -18.40 -0.57
CA GLY A 485 0.18 -19.02 -1.50
C GLY A 485 0.66 -18.05 -2.57
N GLY A 486 1.88 -18.21 -2.99
CA GLY A 486 2.53 -17.26 -3.88
C GLY A 486 2.97 -15.98 -3.17
N ASP A 487 2.81 -14.85 -3.82
CA ASP A 487 3.24 -13.54 -3.27
C ASP A 487 2.38 -13.03 -2.12
N THR A 488 1.24 -13.64 -1.88
CA THR A 488 0.33 -13.23 -0.78
C THR A 488 0.77 -13.75 0.58
N GLY A 489 1.69 -14.71 0.64
CA GLY A 489 2.11 -15.23 1.94
C GLY A 489 3.21 -16.26 1.87
N LEU A 490 2.92 -17.43 1.35
CA LEU A 490 3.84 -18.56 1.28
C LEU A 490 4.50 -18.59 -0.12
N ARG A 491 5.66 -17.95 -0.23
CA ARG A 491 6.33 -17.71 -1.52
C ARG A 491 6.73 -18.97 -2.28
N GLY A 492 7.00 -20.07 -1.57
CA GLY A 492 7.40 -21.36 -2.15
C GLY A 492 6.25 -22.17 -2.74
N TYR A 493 5.00 -21.81 -2.47
CA TYR A 493 3.82 -22.56 -2.86
C TYR A 493 3.12 -21.96 -4.10
N PRO A 494 2.29 -22.76 -4.79
CA PRO A 494 1.45 -22.24 -5.86
C PRO A 494 0.52 -21.12 -5.41
N VAL A 495 0.14 -20.24 -6.33
CA VAL A 495 -0.84 -19.18 -6.05
C VAL A 495 -2.19 -19.82 -5.74
N GLY A 496 -2.81 -19.41 -4.62
CA GLY A 496 -4.13 -19.89 -4.23
C GLY A 496 -4.18 -21.32 -3.70
N GLU A 497 -3.04 -21.88 -3.28
CA GLU A 497 -2.95 -23.23 -2.72
C GLU A 497 -3.79 -23.40 -1.46
N PHE A 498 -3.77 -22.40 -0.57
CA PHE A 498 -4.43 -22.45 0.72
C PHE A 498 -5.67 -21.57 0.71
N VAL A 499 -6.79 -22.14 1.09
CA VAL A 499 -8.08 -21.41 1.13
C VAL A 499 -8.82 -21.76 2.41
N GLY A 500 -9.25 -20.72 3.12
CA GLY A 500 -10.00 -20.87 4.36
C GLY A 500 -11.01 -19.77 4.55
N CYS A 501 -12.12 -20.02 5.23
CA CYS A 501 -13.09 -18.98 5.52
C CYS A 501 -13.38 -18.81 7.01
N GLY A 502 -12.51 -19.33 7.86
CA GLY A 502 -12.60 -19.12 9.29
C GLY A 502 -11.34 -18.57 9.91
N ALA A 503 -10.17 -18.99 9.44
CA ALA A 503 -8.89 -18.56 9.99
C ALA A 503 -7.78 -18.48 8.94
N GLU A 504 -6.88 -17.54 9.15
CA GLU A 504 -5.64 -17.34 8.40
C GLU A 504 -4.51 -17.02 9.37
N PHE A 505 -3.33 -17.55 9.11
CA PHE A 505 -2.08 -17.16 9.75
C PHE A 505 -0.98 -17.11 8.71
N ILE A 506 -0.22 -16.01 8.69
CA ILE A 506 0.96 -15.83 7.84
C ILE A 506 2.08 -15.21 8.66
N GLY A 507 3.25 -15.82 8.64
CA GLY A 507 4.46 -15.33 9.30
C GLY A 507 5.65 -15.32 8.37
N HIS A 508 6.47 -14.27 8.46
CA HIS A 508 7.68 -14.08 7.67
C HIS A 508 8.84 -13.69 8.55
N VAL A 509 10.02 -14.23 8.25
CA VAL A 509 11.27 -13.78 8.85
C VAL A 509 12.29 -13.60 7.73
N GLU A 510 12.86 -12.39 7.61
CA GLU A 510 13.88 -12.08 6.61
C GLU A 510 15.15 -11.53 7.26
N VAL A 511 16.30 -12.00 6.79
CA VAL A 511 17.59 -11.37 7.04
C VAL A 511 17.97 -10.60 5.78
N ARG A 512 17.86 -9.27 5.85
CA ARG A 512 18.08 -8.33 4.72
C ARG A 512 19.44 -7.69 4.82
N THR A 513 20.22 -7.71 3.73
CA THR A 513 21.49 -6.97 3.69
C THR A 513 21.24 -5.48 3.47
N MET A 514 22.15 -4.65 3.94
CA MET A 514 22.19 -3.23 3.56
C MET A 514 22.57 -3.06 2.09
N ALA A 515 22.17 -1.93 1.52
CA ALA A 515 22.47 -1.60 0.14
C ALA A 515 23.99 -1.42 -0.10
N LEU A 516 24.57 -2.28 -0.94
CA LEU A 516 25.94 -2.14 -1.42
C LEU A 516 25.98 -1.22 -2.64
N LYS A 517 26.75 -0.12 -2.54
CA LYS A 517 26.91 0.83 -3.65
C LYS A 517 27.96 0.31 -4.65
N LEU A 518 27.52 0.04 -5.87
CA LEU A 518 28.37 -0.32 -7.00
C LEU A 518 28.14 0.69 -8.13
N ALA A 519 29.03 1.67 -8.26
CA ALA A 519 28.86 2.79 -9.18
C ALA A 519 27.50 3.50 -9.01
N PHE A 520 26.62 3.43 -10.02
CA PHE A 520 25.26 3.97 -10.00
C PHE A 520 24.19 2.97 -9.50
N LEU A 521 24.60 1.72 -9.21
CA LEU A 521 23.71 0.67 -8.73
C LEU A 521 23.72 0.56 -7.21
N ARG A 522 22.62 0.03 -6.66
CA ARG A 522 22.51 -0.48 -5.29
C ARG A 522 22.13 -1.94 -5.36
N LEU A 523 22.93 -2.79 -4.76
CA LEU A 523 22.70 -4.23 -4.69
C LEU A 523 22.47 -4.65 -3.26
N GLY A 524 21.61 -5.62 -3.06
CA GLY A 524 21.40 -6.28 -1.79
C GLY A 524 20.81 -7.66 -1.98
N GLY A 525 20.72 -8.39 -0.90
CA GLY A 525 20.14 -9.72 -0.88
C GLY A 525 19.43 -9.99 0.42
N LEU A 526 18.67 -11.04 0.44
CA LEU A 526 18.03 -11.53 1.65
C LEU A 526 17.92 -13.05 1.62
N VAL A 527 17.77 -13.62 2.79
CA VAL A 527 17.28 -14.98 2.99
C VAL A 527 16.04 -14.91 3.86
N PHE A 528 15.10 -15.82 3.64
CA PHE A 528 13.81 -15.79 4.32
C PHE A 528 13.29 -17.17 4.68
N PHE A 529 12.39 -17.13 5.64
CA PHE A 529 11.53 -18.24 6.05
C PHE A 529 10.09 -17.71 6.14
N ASP A 530 9.17 -18.39 5.48
CA ASP A 530 7.73 -18.11 5.56
C ASP A 530 7.01 -19.31 6.16
N ALA A 531 5.96 -19.06 6.95
CA ALA A 531 5.11 -20.08 7.51
C ALA A 531 3.65 -19.60 7.60
N GLY A 532 2.69 -20.46 7.23
CA GLY A 532 1.29 -20.06 7.30
C GLY A 532 0.32 -21.12 6.81
N ASP A 533 -0.96 -20.74 6.84
CA ASP A 533 -2.08 -21.51 6.32
C ASP A 533 -3.36 -20.65 6.29
N ALA A 534 -4.35 -21.09 5.53
CA ALA A 534 -5.72 -20.62 5.59
C ALA A 534 -6.67 -21.82 5.71
N ALA A 535 -7.57 -21.79 6.69
CA ALA A 535 -8.40 -22.93 7.05
C ALA A 535 -9.84 -22.56 7.42
N ALA A 536 -10.70 -23.57 7.55
CA ALA A 536 -12.11 -23.41 7.94
C ALA A 536 -12.30 -22.84 9.36
N ASN A 537 -11.33 -23.06 10.24
CA ASN A 537 -11.30 -22.53 11.61
C ASN A 537 -9.86 -22.60 12.16
N ALA A 538 -9.63 -21.99 13.32
CA ALA A 538 -8.30 -21.93 13.94
C ALA A 538 -7.73 -23.31 14.31
N GLN A 539 -8.57 -24.28 14.65
CA GLN A 539 -8.15 -25.62 15.02
C GLN A 539 -7.71 -26.47 13.82
N SER A 540 -8.15 -26.09 12.63
CA SER A 540 -7.84 -26.77 11.36
C SER A 540 -6.58 -26.23 10.68
N LEU A 541 -5.96 -25.19 11.22
CA LEU A 541 -4.70 -24.65 10.67
C LEU A 541 -3.58 -25.69 10.73
N THR A 542 -3.00 -25.96 9.57
CA THR A 542 -1.82 -26.82 9.40
C THR A 542 -0.69 -25.95 8.86
N PHE A 543 0.28 -25.59 9.67
CA PHE A 543 1.33 -24.67 9.24
C PHE A 543 2.23 -25.31 8.18
N TYR A 544 2.18 -24.72 6.99
CA TYR A 544 3.10 -24.98 5.89
C TYR A 544 4.22 -23.96 5.92
N ASP A 545 5.40 -24.36 5.46
CA ASP A 545 6.60 -23.55 5.59
C ASP A 545 7.48 -23.65 4.34
N ASP A 546 8.14 -22.54 4.02
CA ASP A 546 9.11 -22.46 2.96
C ASP A 546 10.34 -21.63 3.36
N VAL A 547 11.42 -21.83 2.63
CA VAL A 547 12.65 -21.07 2.74
C VAL A 547 13.08 -20.56 1.37
N GLY A 548 13.80 -19.46 1.36
CA GLY A 548 14.31 -18.95 0.11
C GLY A 548 15.36 -17.86 0.27
N PHE A 549 15.78 -17.38 -0.86
CA PHE A 549 16.69 -16.24 -0.96
C PHE A 549 16.21 -15.28 -2.03
N GLY A 550 16.64 -14.02 -1.94
CA GLY A 550 16.26 -12.99 -2.88
C GLY A 550 17.36 -12.00 -3.15
N LEU A 551 17.33 -11.42 -4.35
CA LEU A 551 18.19 -10.33 -4.77
C LEU A 551 17.39 -9.03 -4.87
N ARG A 552 18.06 -7.92 -4.61
CA ARG A 552 17.51 -6.57 -4.71
C ARG A 552 18.46 -5.71 -5.52
N LEU A 553 17.93 -5.09 -6.57
CA LEU A 553 18.68 -4.20 -7.45
C LEU A 553 17.96 -2.85 -7.53
N LEU A 554 18.65 -1.76 -7.27
CA LEU A 554 18.11 -0.42 -7.39
C LEU A 554 19.03 0.47 -8.22
N ILE A 555 18.43 1.24 -9.12
CA ILE A 555 19.04 2.36 -9.83
C ILE A 555 18.34 3.62 -9.34
N PRO A 556 18.91 4.37 -8.36
CA PRO A 556 18.22 5.48 -7.71
C PRO A 556 17.79 6.62 -8.64
N GLN A 557 18.44 6.73 -9.81
CA GLN A 557 18.11 7.73 -10.83
C GLN A 557 16.86 7.36 -11.63
N LEU A 558 16.56 6.06 -11.78
CA LEU A 558 15.43 5.56 -12.56
C LEU A 558 14.22 5.23 -11.71
N ASN A 559 14.46 4.64 -10.53
CA ASN A 559 13.38 4.25 -9.64
C ASN A 559 13.81 4.42 -8.17
N THR A 560 12.84 4.52 -7.28
CA THR A 560 13.02 4.52 -5.83
C THR A 560 12.67 3.17 -5.20
N TYR A 561 12.05 2.28 -5.97
CA TYR A 561 11.79 0.90 -5.56
C TYR A 561 12.82 -0.05 -6.16
N ALA A 562 13.34 -0.94 -5.32
CA ALA A 562 14.27 -1.98 -5.78
C ALA A 562 13.54 -3.04 -6.59
N LEU A 563 14.14 -3.44 -7.71
CA LEU A 563 13.76 -4.66 -8.41
C LEU A 563 14.05 -5.86 -7.50
N ARG A 564 13.10 -6.74 -7.39
CA ARG A 564 13.11 -7.95 -6.56
C ARG A 564 13.18 -9.18 -7.46
N ALA A 565 14.01 -10.15 -7.08
CA ALA A 565 13.99 -11.50 -7.59
C ALA A 565 14.12 -12.46 -6.40
N ASP A 566 13.08 -13.22 -6.10
CA ASP A 566 13.04 -14.17 -4.99
C ASP A 566 12.90 -15.60 -5.53
N TRP A 567 13.59 -16.52 -4.88
CA TRP A 567 13.46 -17.95 -5.13
C TRP A 567 13.14 -18.68 -3.84
N ALA A 568 11.99 -19.34 -3.78
CA ALA A 568 11.42 -19.96 -2.59
C ALA A 568 11.18 -21.46 -2.80
N PHE A 569 11.46 -22.25 -1.79
CA PHE A 569 11.37 -23.71 -1.78
C PHE A 569 10.49 -24.18 -0.63
N PRO A 570 9.38 -24.90 -0.89
CA PRO A 570 8.56 -25.45 0.18
C PRO A 570 9.33 -26.53 0.94
N LEU A 571 9.21 -26.53 2.26
CA LEU A 571 9.86 -27.55 3.11
C LEU A 571 9.01 -28.81 3.26
N ARG A 572 7.71 -28.71 3.01
CA ARG A 572 6.78 -29.84 2.94
C ARG A 572 5.78 -29.66 1.80
N PRO A 573 5.30 -30.75 1.18
CA PRO A 573 4.30 -30.67 0.13
C PRO A 573 2.93 -30.27 0.71
N ALA A 574 2.21 -29.39 -0.03
CA ALA A 574 0.80 -29.12 0.23
C ALA A 574 -0.09 -30.09 -0.56
N PRO A 575 -1.35 -30.30 -0.17
CA PRO A 575 -2.26 -31.28 -0.79
C PRO A 575 -2.49 -31.10 -2.29
N GLY A 576 -2.51 -29.87 -2.79
CA GLY A 576 -2.73 -29.53 -4.19
C GLY A 576 -1.46 -29.36 -5.01
N MET A 577 -0.30 -29.48 -4.40
CA MET A 577 0.97 -29.20 -5.04
C MET A 577 1.35 -30.26 -6.08
N PRO A 578 1.77 -29.87 -7.30
CA PRO A 578 2.23 -30.81 -8.31
C PRO A 578 3.42 -31.65 -7.83
N ALA A 579 3.44 -32.92 -8.21
CA ALA A 579 4.57 -33.81 -7.91
C ALA A 579 5.87 -33.24 -8.53
N GLY A 580 6.96 -33.22 -7.75
CA GLY A 580 8.24 -32.70 -8.18
C GLY A 580 8.30 -31.16 -8.30
N TRP A 581 7.46 -30.44 -7.59
CA TRP A 581 7.46 -28.99 -7.55
C TRP A 581 8.85 -28.41 -7.22
N PRO A 582 9.45 -27.59 -8.11
CA PRO A 582 10.84 -27.14 -7.96
C PRO A 582 10.97 -25.88 -7.09
N GLY A 583 9.91 -25.48 -6.41
CA GLY A 583 9.80 -24.16 -5.80
C GLY A 583 9.31 -23.11 -6.79
N ARG A 584 9.36 -21.85 -6.36
CA ARG A 584 8.81 -20.73 -7.11
C ARG A 584 9.82 -19.59 -7.22
N MET A 585 9.90 -19.01 -8.41
CA MET A 585 10.65 -17.81 -8.69
C MET A 585 9.69 -16.64 -8.94
N THR A 586 9.92 -15.52 -8.26
CA THR A 586 9.10 -14.31 -8.37
C THR A 586 9.96 -13.11 -8.69
N PHE A 587 9.43 -12.22 -9.52
CA PHE A 587 10.04 -10.95 -9.87
C PHE A 587 9.04 -9.84 -9.59
N GLY A 588 9.53 -8.66 -9.21
CA GLY A 588 8.69 -7.50 -8.98
C GLY A 588 9.46 -6.32 -8.42
N PHE A 589 8.72 -5.27 -8.08
CA PHE A 589 9.27 -4.11 -7.39
C PHE A 589 8.73 -4.05 -5.96
N ARG A 590 9.50 -3.50 -5.01
CA ARG A 590 9.22 -3.38 -3.57
C ARG A 590 9.60 -4.64 -2.77
N GLN A 591 9.51 -4.52 -1.46
CA GLN A 591 9.62 -5.66 -0.54
C GLN A 591 8.29 -6.43 -0.51
N VAL A 592 8.32 -7.65 0.03
CA VAL A 592 7.11 -8.49 0.14
C VAL A 592 6.16 -7.96 1.22
N PHE A 593 6.71 -7.39 2.33
CA PHE A 593 5.97 -6.88 3.48
C PHE A 593 6.71 -5.74 4.16
#